data_b82444ec90407a3bc78c34291c71b010
#
_entry.id   b82444ec90407a3bc78c34291c71b010
#
_cell.length_a   1.000
_cell.length_b   1.000
_cell.length_c   1.000
_cell.angle_alpha   90.00
_cell.angle_beta   90.00
_cell.angle_gamma   90.00
#
_symmetry.space_group_name_H-M   'P 1'
#
loop_
_entity.id
_entity.type
_entity.pdbx_description
1 polymer ?
#
loop_
_entity_poly.entity_id
_entity_poly.type
_entity_poly.pdbx_seq_one_letter_code
_entity_poly.pdbx_strand_id
1 'polypeptide(L)'
;SIYSIPQTAFEYTLWEQSAPDGVLYAGDFAYKIIGDFTDSTLTFKDDTYAINDDFLSYNEYVKKINLPDSLTSIGVSAFEGCSALKTVTIPDSCGVQAMAFYGCSSLTDINYNETAVRTAPTAFVETAWYNSQPDGIVYYGKSACAYKGDFKANETIKDGTVVVADGLFYGDEELTSIDIADSVEYIGSMAFEECINLREVKLPKSLYTICEETFYGCESLESITLPDVVNIGESAFAHCISLKNIVIPESVEFGIDDSAFLNCTSLQKVTVNGNIQQIGSAVFMNCENLKSINIPKSVESIGNDVFEFCDNVTIKCYENSYAHEYAKTNGINYSLIFDEREFGDINNDGKVDVNDVTHLQRYIAGFTDESGAPIIPDSDLGYADITDEGTIDSRDVTALQMILTNK
;
A
#
# COMPACT_ATOMS: atom_id res chain seq x y z
N SER A 1 -1.04 -11.79 -16.07
CA SER A 1 -1.90 -11.33 -17.18
C SER A 1 -1.06 -10.51 -18.13
N ILE A 2 -1.21 -10.71 -19.47
CA ILE A 2 -0.60 -9.83 -20.47
C ILE A 2 -1.50 -8.62 -20.58
N TYR A 3 -1.01 -7.44 -20.19
CA TYR A 3 -1.79 -6.19 -20.22
C TYR A 3 -1.67 -5.46 -21.57
N SER A 4 -0.55 -5.62 -22.28
CA SER A 4 -0.36 -5.11 -23.63
C SER A 4 0.57 -6.03 -24.44
N ILE A 5 0.46 -5.96 -25.75
CA ILE A 5 1.37 -6.61 -26.69
C ILE A 5 2.02 -5.49 -27.51
N PRO A 6 3.36 -5.35 -27.53
CA PRO A 6 4.00 -4.32 -28.35
C PRO A 6 3.48 -4.37 -29.79
N GLN A 7 3.09 -3.23 -30.35
CA GLN A 7 2.54 -3.17 -31.73
C GLN A 7 3.48 -3.77 -32.79
N THR A 8 4.77 -3.85 -32.48
CA THR A 8 5.79 -4.43 -33.32
C THR A 8 6.01 -5.93 -33.10
N ALA A 9 5.33 -6.54 -32.11
CA ALA A 9 5.60 -7.95 -31.70
C ALA A 9 5.43 -8.95 -32.84
N PHE A 10 4.52 -8.68 -33.76
CA PHE A 10 4.24 -9.55 -34.91
C PHE A 10 4.53 -8.88 -36.26
N GLU A 11 5.21 -7.70 -36.23
CA GLU A 11 5.59 -6.98 -37.43
C GLU A 11 6.36 -7.86 -38.39
N TYR A 12 6.05 -7.73 -39.71
CA TYR A 12 6.64 -8.51 -40.79
C TYR A 12 6.39 -10.05 -40.72
N THR A 13 5.58 -10.54 -39.80
CA THR A 13 5.17 -11.96 -39.81
C THR A 13 4.15 -12.23 -40.94
N LEU A 14 4.13 -13.46 -41.45
CA LEU A 14 3.12 -13.87 -42.44
C LEU A 14 1.69 -13.77 -41.87
N TRP A 15 1.54 -13.95 -40.54
CA TRP A 15 0.26 -13.81 -39.86
C TRP A 15 -0.30 -12.40 -40.01
N GLU A 16 0.48 -11.39 -39.74
CA GLU A 16 0.06 -9.99 -39.87
C GLU A 16 -0.10 -9.57 -41.34
N GLN A 17 0.88 -9.90 -42.21
CA GLN A 17 0.86 -9.53 -43.63
C GLN A 17 -0.28 -10.18 -44.42
N SER A 18 -0.80 -11.32 -43.98
CA SER A 18 -1.92 -11.99 -44.61
C SER A 18 -3.29 -11.69 -43.99
N ALA A 19 -3.29 -10.89 -42.94
CA ALA A 19 -4.53 -10.53 -42.25
C ALA A 19 -5.42 -9.63 -43.17
N PRO A 20 -6.73 -9.82 -43.21
CA PRO A 20 -7.65 -8.91 -43.89
C PRO A 20 -7.71 -7.55 -43.15
N ASP A 21 -8.16 -6.53 -43.89
CA ASP A 21 -8.45 -5.23 -43.29
C ASP A 21 -9.43 -5.35 -42.11
N GLY A 22 -9.25 -4.54 -41.07
CA GLY A 22 -10.09 -4.51 -39.89
C GLY A 22 -9.33 -4.88 -38.61
N VAL A 23 -10.05 -5.32 -37.59
CA VAL A 23 -9.48 -5.68 -36.29
C VAL A 23 -8.74 -7.00 -36.37
N LEU A 24 -7.44 -6.95 -36.10
CA LEU A 24 -6.60 -8.13 -35.95
C LEU A 24 -6.60 -8.57 -34.47
N TYR A 25 -6.92 -9.83 -34.23
CA TYR A 25 -6.99 -10.40 -32.89
C TYR A 25 -5.86 -11.42 -32.65
N ALA A 26 -5.22 -11.31 -31.49
CA ALA A 26 -4.35 -12.36 -30.94
C ALA A 26 -5.14 -13.10 -29.84
N GLY A 27 -5.90 -14.14 -30.27
CA GLY A 27 -6.89 -14.79 -29.41
C GLY A 27 -8.10 -13.88 -29.18
N ASP A 28 -8.41 -13.61 -27.91
CA ASP A 28 -9.43 -12.66 -27.43
C ASP A 28 -8.88 -11.25 -27.15
N PHE A 29 -7.65 -10.99 -27.54
CA PHE A 29 -6.98 -9.70 -27.43
C PHE A 29 -7.05 -8.93 -28.76
N ALA A 30 -7.69 -7.75 -28.78
CA ALA A 30 -7.73 -6.87 -29.94
C ALA A 30 -6.37 -6.19 -30.11
N TYR A 31 -5.56 -6.71 -31.03
CA TYR A 31 -4.13 -6.37 -31.14
C TYR A 31 -3.89 -5.07 -31.90
N LYS A 32 -4.43 -4.93 -33.09
CA LYS A 32 -4.31 -3.70 -33.91
C LYS A 32 -5.31 -3.65 -35.07
N ILE A 33 -5.40 -2.51 -35.76
CA ILE A 33 -6.13 -2.36 -37.03
C ILE A 33 -5.19 -2.64 -38.19
N ILE A 34 -5.67 -3.42 -39.16
CA ILE A 34 -5.02 -3.62 -40.46
C ILE A 34 -5.74 -2.78 -41.52
N GLY A 35 -4.98 -2.08 -42.35
CA GLY A 35 -5.51 -1.15 -43.36
C GLY A 35 -6.06 0.16 -42.78
N ASP A 36 -6.68 0.97 -43.64
CA ASP A 36 -7.29 2.24 -43.25
C ASP A 36 -8.69 1.99 -42.71
N PHE A 37 -8.93 2.35 -41.44
CA PHE A 37 -10.26 2.26 -40.84
C PHE A 37 -11.04 3.55 -41.09
N THR A 38 -12.00 3.49 -42.02
CA THR A 38 -12.83 4.62 -42.43
C THR A 38 -14.33 4.45 -42.06
N ASP A 39 -14.68 3.37 -41.40
CA ASP A 39 -16.05 3.10 -40.96
C ASP A 39 -16.44 4.03 -39.79
N SER A 40 -17.70 4.44 -39.78
CA SER A 40 -18.23 5.28 -38.71
C SER A 40 -18.54 4.51 -37.42
N THR A 41 -18.46 3.18 -37.44
CA THR A 41 -18.73 2.31 -36.30
C THR A 41 -17.68 1.22 -36.21
N LEU A 42 -16.97 1.17 -35.08
CA LEU A 42 -16.09 0.07 -34.73
C LEU A 42 -16.82 -0.91 -33.80
N THR A 43 -16.79 -2.18 -34.14
CA THR A 43 -17.41 -3.24 -33.31
C THR A 43 -16.37 -4.33 -33.01
N PHE A 44 -16.20 -4.65 -31.76
CA PHE A 44 -15.37 -5.75 -31.30
C PHE A 44 -16.17 -7.05 -31.20
N LYS A 45 -15.46 -8.20 -31.19
CA LYS A 45 -16.07 -9.50 -30.92
C LYS A 45 -16.56 -9.59 -29.48
N ASP A 46 -17.63 -10.40 -29.28
CA ASP A 46 -18.26 -10.54 -27.96
C ASP A 46 -17.31 -11.15 -26.88
N ASP A 47 -16.27 -11.87 -27.30
CA ASP A 47 -15.27 -12.49 -26.43
C ASP A 47 -13.98 -11.64 -26.25
N THR A 48 -13.95 -10.41 -26.77
CA THR A 48 -12.78 -9.54 -26.62
C THR A 48 -12.53 -9.21 -25.15
N TYR A 49 -11.36 -9.62 -24.65
CA TYR A 49 -10.93 -9.42 -23.28
C TYR A 49 -10.20 -8.08 -23.04
N ALA A 50 -9.35 -7.67 -23.99
CA ALA A 50 -8.60 -6.42 -23.88
C ALA A 50 -8.35 -5.78 -25.26
N ILE A 51 -8.19 -4.46 -25.26
CA ILE A 51 -7.80 -3.64 -26.41
C ILE A 51 -6.40 -3.11 -26.18
N ASN A 52 -5.55 -3.26 -27.19
CA ASN A 52 -4.13 -2.89 -27.12
C ASN A 52 -3.90 -1.38 -27.04
N ASP A 53 -2.69 -1.02 -26.64
CA ASP A 53 -2.22 0.37 -26.67
C ASP A 53 -2.20 0.89 -28.11
N ASP A 54 -2.43 2.21 -28.30
CA ASP A 54 -2.45 2.91 -29.60
C ASP A 54 -3.32 2.24 -30.66
N PHE A 55 -4.37 1.52 -30.29
CA PHE A 55 -5.14 0.62 -31.15
C PHE A 55 -5.74 1.31 -32.39
N LEU A 56 -6.37 2.49 -32.23
CA LEU A 56 -6.99 3.29 -33.29
C LEU A 56 -6.79 4.79 -33.04
N SER A 57 -5.62 5.22 -32.59
CA SER A 57 -5.34 6.63 -32.29
C SER A 57 -5.44 7.53 -33.53
N TYR A 58 -5.90 8.76 -33.29
CA TYR A 58 -6.08 9.83 -34.30
C TYR A 58 -7.01 9.48 -35.47
N ASN A 59 -7.95 8.55 -35.27
CA ASN A 59 -8.95 8.25 -36.29
C ASN A 59 -10.05 9.33 -36.32
N GLU A 60 -10.27 9.91 -37.51
CA GLU A 60 -11.23 10.99 -37.72
C GLU A 60 -12.61 10.49 -38.21
N TYR A 61 -12.78 9.19 -38.44
CA TYR A 61 -13.98 8.62 -39.05
C TYR A 61 -14.93 7.95 -38.05
N VAL A 62 -14.38 7.28 -37.01
CA VAL A 62 -15.17 6.52 -36.05
C VAL A 62 -16.01 7.45 -35.17
N LYS A 63 -17.32 7.24 -35.19
CA LYS A 63 -18.31 8.01 -34.41
C LYS A 63 -18.89 7.23 -33.23
N LYS A 64 -18.83 5.90 -33.33
CA LYS A 64 -19.34 4.97 -32.32
C LYS A 64 -18.42 3.77 -32.18
N ILE A 65 -18.19 3.36 -30.95
CA ILE A 65 -17.47 2.13 -30.61
C ILE A 65 -18.42 1.24 -29.81
N ASN A 66 -18.57 -0.02 -30.25
CA ASN A 66 -19.31 -1.04 -29.54
C ASN A 66 -18.32 -1.93 -28.82
N LEU A 67 -18.22 -1.76 -27.50
CA LEU A 67 -17.38 -2.54 -26.61
C LEU A 67 -18.20 -3.72 -26.04
N PRO A 68 -17.65 -4.95 -25.99
CA PRO A 68 -18.34 -6.10 -25.43
C PRO A 68 -18.28 -6.12 -23.89
N ASP A 69 -19.25 -6.78 -23.27
CA ASP A 69 -19.33 -6.91 -21.81
C ASP A 69 -18.15 -7.71 -21.20
N SER A 70 -17.46 -8.52 -22.02
CA SER A 70 -16.26 -9.28 -21.63
C SER A 70 -15.00 -8.42 -21.46
N LEU A 71 -15.01 -7.17 -21.94
CA LEU A 71 -13.84 -6.32 -21.96
C LEU A 71 -13.43 -5.90 -20.55
N THR A 72 -12.17 -6.14 -20.19
CA THR A 72 -11.61 -5.82 -18.88
C THR A 72 -10.59 -4.68 -18.93
N SER A 73 -10.02 -4.36 -20.11
CA SER A 73 -9.04 -3.29 -20.24
C SER A 73 -9.07 -2.62 -21.61
N ILE A 74 -8.97 -1.28 -21.60
CA ILE A 74 -8.70 -0.45 -22.77
C ILE A 74 -7.30 0.13 -22.59
N GLY A 75 -6.39 -0.16 -23.53
CA GLY A 75 -4.97 0.17 -23.43
C GLY A 75 -4.65 1.66 -23.49
N VAL A 76 -3.39 2.00 -23.24
CA VAL A 76 -2.87 3.36 -23.28
C VAL A 76 -3.09 3.95 -24.69
N SER A 77 -3.58 5.18 -24.78
CA SER A 77 -3.85 5.88 -26.06
C SER A 77 -4.69 5.10 -27.08
N ALA A 78 -5.43 4.07 -26.67
CA ALA A 78 -6.12 3.14 -27.58
C ALA A 78 -7.04 3.85 -28.61
N PHE A 79 -7.67 4.96 -28.21
CA PHE A 79 -8.56 5.79 -29.05
C PHE A 79 -8.20 7.27 -28.93
N GLU A 80 -6.94 7.59 -28.58
CA GLU A 80 -6.46 8.98 -28.50
C GLU A 80 -6.78 9.73 -29.79
N GLY A 81 -7.27 10.97 -29.67
CA GLY A 81 -7.50 11.85 -30.81
C GLY A 81 -8.61 11.37 -31.79
N CYS A 82 -9.45 10.40 -31.42
CA CYS A 82 -10.61 10.01 -32.23
C CYS A 82 -11.65 11.15 -32.27
N SER A 83 -11.38 12.17 -33.08
CA SER A 83 -12.08 13.46 -33.05
C SER A 83 -13.57 13.41 -33.42
N ALA A 84 -14.00 12.39 -34.17
CA ALA A 84 -15.41 12.19 -34.54
C ALA A 84 -16.22 11.35 -33.56
N LEU A 85 -15.56 10.69 -32.57
CA LEU A 85 -16.22 9.83 -31.59
C LEU A 85 -17.13 10.65 -30.69
N LYS A 86 -18.41 10.29 -30.59
CA LYS A 86 -19.43 11.04 -29.84
C LYS A 86 -19.85 10.40 -28.54
N THR A 87 -19.96 9.08 -28.55
CA THR A 87 -20.46 8.31 -27.41
C THR A 87 -19.66 7.03 -27.25
N VAL A 88 -19.41 6.64 -26.01
CA VAL A 88 -18.86 5.34 -25.66
C VAL A 88 -19.55 4.80 -24.41
N THR A 89 -19.81 3.50 -24.39
CA THR A 89 -20.29 2.81 -23.20
C THR A 89 -19.18 1.90 -22.72
N ILE A 90 -18.65 2.19 -21.53
CA ILE A 90 -17.59 1.40 -20.90
C ILE A 90 -18.24 0.27 -20.11
N PRO A 91 -17.87 -1.00 -20.37
CA PRO A 91 -18.39 -2.14 -19.60
C PRO A 91 -18.01 -2.08 -18.12
N ASP A 92 -18.80 -2.77 -17.29
CA ASP A 92 -18.50 -2.90 -15.85
C ASP A 92 -17.13 -3.55 -15.64
N SER A 93 -16.40 -3.03 -14.66
CA SER A 93 -15.04 -3.53 -14.30
C SER A 93 -13.97 -3.38 -15.39
N CYS A 94 -14.26 -2.67 -16.49
CA CYS A 94 -13.28 -2.38 -17.53
C CYS A 94 -12.36 -1.23 -17.10
N GLY A 95 -11.08 -1.52 -16.90
CA GLY A 95 -10.04 -0.50 -16.65
C GLY A 95 -9.79 0.34 -17.89
N VAL A 96 -9.69 1.68 -17.70
CA VAL A 96 -9.37 2.63 -18.78
C VAL A 96 -8.00 3.22 -18.51
N GLN A 97 -7.02 2.89 -19.35
CA GLN A 97 -5.64 3.28 -19.18
C GLN A 97 -5.39 4.74 -19.57
N ALA A 98 -4.16 5.23 -19.31
CA ALA A 98 -3.77 6.60 -19.60
C ALA A 98 -4.05 6.98 -21.06
N MET A 99 -4.58 8.18 -21.26
CA MET A 99 -4.85 8.78 -22.58
C MET A 99 -5.79 7.97 -23.50
N ALA A 100 -6.45 6.92 -23.00
CA ALA A 100 -7.24 6.00 -23.84
C ALA A 100 -8.26 6.72 -24.73
N PHE A 101 -8.86 7.82 -24.29
CA PHE A 101 -9.77 8.69 -25.05
C PHE A 101 -9.32 10.16 -25.04
N TYR A 102 -8.05 10.42 -24.72
CA TYR A 102 -7.50 11.79 -24.70
C TYR A 102 -7.76 12.49 -26.03
N GLY A 103 -8.19 13.75 -26.01
CA GLY A 103 -8.39 14.54 -27.20
C GLY A 103 -9.55 14.08 -28.12
N CYS A 104 -10.41 13.17 -27.69
CA CYS A 104 -11.65 12.84 -28.41
C CYS A 104 -12.61 14.03 -28.34
N SER A 105 -12.36 15.07 -29.12
CA SER A 105 -12.98 16.39 -28.97
C SER A 105 -14.50 16.44 -29.20
N SER A 106 -15.08 15.42 -29.83
CA SER A 106 -16.54 15.29 -29.99
C SER A 106 -17.19 14.38 -28.96
N LEU A 107 -16.44 13.73 -28.06
CA LEU A 107 -16.97 12.78 -27.07
C LEU A 107 -17.71 13.53 -25.95
N THR A 108 -19.05 13.54 -26.03
CA THR A 108 -19.93 14.21 -25.08
C THR A 108 -20.52 13.25 -24.07
N ASP A 109 -20.72 11.99 -24.44
CA ASP A 109 -21.46 11.02 -23.66
C ASP A 109 -20.59 9.80 -23.37
N ILE A 110 -20.20 9.66 -22.11
CA ILE A 110 -19.49 8.49 -21.59
C ILE A 110 -20.47 7.77 -20.67
N ASN A 111 -21.00 6.64 -21.15
CA ASN A 111 -21.92 5.84 -20.37
C ASN A 111 -21.16 4.77 -19.59
N TYR A 112 -21.51 4.60 -18.33
CA TYR A 112 -20.96 3.60 -17.43
C TYR A 112 -22.06 3.14 -16.47
N ASN A 113 -21.94 1.94 -15.94
CA ASN A 113 -22.71 1.53 -14.80
C ASN A 113 -22.09 2.14 -13.53
N GLU A 114 -22.85 2.26 -12.43
CA GLU A 114 -22.43 2.92 -11.18
C GLU A 114 -21.33 2.15 -10.41
N THR A 115 -20.54 1.31 -11.08
CA THR A 115 -19.45 0.56 -10.50
C THR A 115 -18.19 1.41 -10.37
N ALA A 116 -17.31 1.07 -9.43
CA ALA A 116 -16.01 1.69 -9.32
C ALA A 116 -15.10 1.17 -10.42
N VAL A 117 -14.64 2.05 -11.29
CA VAL A 117 -13.73 1.72 -12.39
C VAL A 117 -12.38 2.35 -12.14
N ARG A 118 -11.30 1.58 -12.25
CA ARG A 118 -9.95 2.14 -12.27
C ARG A 118 -9.75 2.87 -13.58
N THR A 119 -9.70 4.19 -13.51
CA THR A 119 -9.53 5.07 -14.66
C THR A 119 -8.29 5.91 -14.43
N ALA A 120 -7.37 5.90 -15.39
CA ALA A 120 -6.20 6.77 -15.32
C ALA A 120 -6.62 8.25 -15.45
N PRO A 121 -5.93 9.19 -14.75
CA PRO A 121 -6.32 10.61 -14.70
C PRO A 121 -6.42 11.29 -16.06
N THR A 122 -5.62 10.84 -17.02
CA THR A 122 -5.55 11.43 -18.38
C THR A 122 -6.51 10.77 -19.37
N ALA A 123 -7.23 9.71 -18.96
CA ALA A 123 -8.02 8.87 -19.87
C ALA A 123 -9.03 9.65 -20.73
N PHE A 124 -9.69 10.66 -20.15
CA PHE A 124 -10.74 11.44 -20.80
C PHE A 124 -10.42 12.93 -20.94
N VAL A 125 -9.19 13.33 -20.63
CA VAL A 125 -8.77 14.74 -20.73
C VAL A 125 -8.89 15.21 -22.18
N GLU A 126 -9.25 16.51 -22.39
CA GLU A 126 -9.54 17.12 -23.68
C GLU A 126 -10.73 16.54 -24.47
N THR A 127 -11.55 15.70 -23.85
CA THR A 127 -12.87 15.34 -24.45
C THR A 127 -13.87 16.47 -24.23
N ALA A 128 -14.93 16.52 -25.06
CA ALA A 128 -16.03 17.46 -24.84
C ALA A 128 -16.73 17.19 -23.47
N TRP A 129 -16.83 15.91 -23.05
CA TRP A 129 -17.33 15.54 -21.75
C TRP A 129 -16.48 16.14 -20.60
N TYR A 130 -15.15 15.94 -20.63
CA TYR A 130 -14.25 16.48 -19.62
C TYR A 130 -14.31 18.01 -19.58
N ASN A 131 -14.29 18.66 -20.73
CA ASN A 131 -14.37 20.11 -20.85
C ASN A 131 -15.69 20.70 -20.30
N SER A 132 -16.77 19.92 -20.28
CA SER A 132 -18.06 20.30 -19.70
C SER A 132 -18.12 20.17 -18.18
N GLN A 133 -17.15 19.45 -17.56
CA GLN A 133 -17.14 19.29 -16.10
C GLN A 133 -16.76 20.62 -15.40
N PRO A 134 -17.23 20.83 -14.18
CA PRO A 134 -16.79 21.97 -13.37
C PRO A 134 -15.30 21.84 -13.01
N ASP A 135 -14.68 22.96 -12.64
CA ASP A 135 -13.33 22.96 -12.10
C ASP A 135 -13.27 22.26 -10.74
N GLY A 136 -12.17 21.56 -10.48
CA GLY A 136 -11.93 20.73 -9.31
C GLY A 136 -11.86 19.25 -9.67
N ILE A 137 -12.15 18.39 -8.70
CA ILE A 137 -12.10 16.93 -8.88
C ILE A 137 -13.19 16.48 -9.86
N VAL A 138 -12.79 15.82 -10.91
CA VAL A 138 -13.68 15.22 -11.91
C VAL A 138 -13.97 13.77 -11.53
N TYR A 139 -15.25 13.43 -11.52
CA TYR A 139 -15.70 12.10 -11.14
C TYR A 139 -16.28 11.35 -12.34
N TYR A 140 -15.84 10.11 -12.49
CA TYR A 140 -16.40 9.14 -13.41
C TYR A 140 -16.97 7.95 -12.60
N GLY A 141 -18.27 7.84 -12.53
CA GLY A 141 -18.93 6.88 -11.63
C GLY A 141 -18.58 7.10 -10.17
N LYS A 142 -18.04 6.06 -9.54
CA LYS A 142 -17.54 6.06 -8.18
C LYS A 142 -16.04 6.34 -8.08
N SER A 143 -15.42 6.83 -9.14
CA SER A 143 -13.99 7.13 -9.19
C SER A 143 -13.75 8.62 -9.27
N ALA A 144 -12.89 9.17 -8.41
CA ALA A 144 -12.27 10.48 -8.57
C ALA A 144 -11.13 10.28 -9.58
N CYS A 145 -11.34 10.68 -10.85
CA CYS A 145 -10.52 10.22 -11.96
C CYS A 145 -9.61 11.28 -12.59
N ALA A 146 -9.86 12.57 -12.37
CA ALA A 146 -9.03 13.63 -12.90
C ALA A 146 -9.23 14.92 -12.08
N TYR A 147 -8.36 15.89 -12.29
CA TYR A 147 -8.52 17.23 -11.76
C TYR A 147 -8.60 18.23 -12.90
N LYS A 148 -9.45 19.26 -12.80
CA LYS A 148 -9.64 20.28 -13.82
C LYS A 148 -9.47 21.67 -13.24
N GLY A 149 -8.76 22.54 -13.96
CA GLY A 149 -8.47 23.90 -13.51
C GLY A 149 -7.31 23.95 -12.52
N ASP A 150 -7.23 25.06 -11.76
CA ASP A 150 -6.19 25.29 -10.79
C ASP A 150 -6.46 24.48 -9.50
N PHE A 151 -5.42 23.88 -8.95
CA PHE A 151 -5.49 23.19 -7.67
C PHE A 151 -5.88 24.10 -6.51
N LYS A 152 -6.48 23.57 -5.47
CA LYS A 152 -6.94 24.30 -4.29
C LYS A 152 -6.25 23.80 -3.03
N ALA A 153 -6.05 24.72 -2.09
CA ALA A 153 -5.39 24.41 -0.84
C ALA A 153 -6.10 23.36 0.03
N ASN A 154 -7.43 23.25 -0.09
CA ASN A 154 -8.22 22.30 0.68
C ASN A 154 -9.20 21.59 -0.26
N GLU A 155 -9.16 20.27 -0.27
CA GLU A 155 -10.01 19.44 -1.10
C GLU A 155 -10.78 18.40 -0.27
N THR A 156 -11.85 17.90 -0.87
CA THR A 156 -12.68 16.84 -0.27
C THR A 156 -13.09 15.84 -1.34
N ILE A 157 -12.75 14.58 -1.12
CA ILE A 157 -13.30 13.47 -1.90
C ILE A 157 -14.71 13.17 -1.39
N LYS A 158 -15.70 13.31 -2.28
CA LYS A 158 -17.12 13.19 -1.92
C LYS A 158 -17.51 11.79 -1.46
N ASP A 159 -18.53 11.70 -0.63
CA ASP A 159 -19.12 10.43 -0.23
C ASP A 159 -19.66 9.63 -1.43
N GLY A 160 -19.60 8.30 -1.34
CA GLY A 160 -19.91 7.37 -2.42
C GLY A 160 -18.77 7.15 -3.43
N THR A 161 -17.64 7.88 -3.30
CA THR A 161 -16.42 7.56 -4.06
C THR A 161 -15.78 6.30 -3.50
N VAL A 162 -15.36 5.39 -4.36
CA VAL A 162 -14.69 4.13 -4.00
C VAL A 162 -13.21 4.13 -4.41
N VAL A 163 -12.88 4.81 -5.52
CA VAL A 163 -11.53 4.86 -6.08
C VAL A 163 -11.06 6.31 -6.22
N VAL A 164 -9.84 6.58 -5.77
CA VAL A 164 -9.04 7.75 -6.13
C VAL A 164 -8.00 7.29 -7.15
N ALA A 165 -7.96 7.92 -8.31
CA ALA A 165 -7.08 7.51 -9.41
C ALA A 165 -5.59 7.68 -9.08
N ASP A 166 -4.75 6.91 -9.77
CA ASP A 166 -3.31 7.05 -9.71
C ASP A 166 -2.89 8.47 -10.11
N GLY A 167 -2.02 9.12 -9.34
CA GLY A 167 -1.50 10.45 -9.65
C GLY A 167 -2.53 11.58 -9.68
N LEU A 168 -3.70 11.44 -9.05
CA LEU A 168 -4.79 12.46 -9.13
C LEU A 168 -4.33 13.86 -8.73
N PHE A 169 -3.50 13.99 -7.70
CA PHE A 169 -2.93 15.25 -7.19
C PHE A 169 -1.41 15.31 -7.37
N TYR A 170 -0.85 14.53 -8.29
CA TYR A 170 0.60 14.53 -8.55
C TYR A 170 1.15 15.94 -8.76
N GLY A 171 2.14 16.33 -7.95
CA GLY A 171 2.81 17.62 -8.04
C GLY A 171 1.94 18.83 -7.65
N ASP A 172 0.85 18.60 -6.90
CA ASP A 172 0.00 19.69 -6.42
C ASP A 172 0.68 20.44 -5.26
N GLU A 173 1.32 21.56 -5.61
CA GLU A 173 1.98 22.45 -4.64
C GLU A 173 1.00 23.33 -3.86
N GLU A 174 -0.27 23.41 -4.25
CA GLU A 174 -1.28 24.22 -3.55
C GLU A 174 -2.00 23.45 -2.45
N LEU A 175 -2.09 22.10 -2.55
CA LEU A 175 -2.84 21.26 -1.63
C LEU A 175 -2.19 21.25 -0.23
N THR A 176 -2.94 21.71 0.77
CA THR A 176 -2.50 21.72 2.18
C THR A 176 -3.25 20.72 3.05
N SER A 177 -4.50 20.42 2.70
CA SER A 177 -5.31 19.42 3.41
C SER A 177 -6.31 18.73 2.48
N ILE A 178 -6.60 17.47 2.79
CA ILE A 178 -7.64 16.71 2.09
C ILE A 178 -8.44 15.84 3.07
N ASP A 179 -9.77 15.89 2.94
CA ASP A 179 -10.70 15.00 3.64
C ASP A 179 -11.20 13.93 2.66
N ILE A 180 -10.90 12.69 2.92
CA ILE A 180 -11.25 11.56 2.05
C ILE A 180 -12.40 10.79 2.69
N ALA A 181 -13.52 10.66 1.96
CA ALA A 181 -14.70 9.98 2.45
C ALA A 181 -14.44 8.53 2.84
N ASP A 182 -15.09 8.06 3.92
CA ASP A 182 -14.95 6.69 4.42
C ASP A 182 -15.43 5.60 3.42
N SER A 183 -16.06 5.97 2.32
CA SER A 183 -16.45 5.07 1.22
C SER A 183 -15.29 4.70 0.28
N VAL A 184 -14.15 5.41 0.36
CA VAL A 184 -12.99 5.15 -0.50
C VAL A 184 -12.24 3.92 -0.02
N GLU A 185 -12.13 2.91 -0.88
CA GLU A 185 -11.45 1.64 -0.62
C GLU A 185 -10.05 1.57 -1.25
N TYR A 186 -9.80 2.41 -2.27
CA TYR A 186 -8.55 2.43 -3.02
C TYR A 186 -8.09 3.86 -3.29
N ILE A 187 -6.84 4.15 -2.93
CA ILE A 187 -6.10 5.35 -3.31
C ILE A 187 -4.95 4.88 -4.18
N GLY A 188 -4.87 5.40 -5.41
CA GLY A 188 -3.91 4.96 -6.41
C GLY A 188 -2.47 5.28 -6.08
N SER A 189 -1.56 4.64 -6.82
CA SER A 189 -0.12 4.95 -6.76
C SER A 189 0.11 6.42 -7.14
N MET A 190 1.09 7.06 -6.51
CA MET A 190 1.46 8.46 -6.78
C MET A 190 0.31 9.48 -6.56
N ALA A 191 -0.80 9.09 -5.90
CA ALA A 191 -2.01 9.93 -5.83
C ALA A 191 -1.75 11.31 -5.21
N PHE A 192 -0.80 11.42 -4.29
CA PHE A 192 -0.34 12.65 -3.63
C PHE A 192 1.17 12.84 -3.75
N GLU A 193 1.82 12.20 -4.72
CA GLU A 193 3.25 12.34 -4.95
C GLU A 193 3.62 13.81 -5.21
N GLU A 194 4.67 14.29 -4.55
CA GLU A 194 5.16 15.68 -4.61
C GLU A 194 4.12 16.75 -4.20
N CYS A 195 3.09 16.39 -3.41
CA CYS A 195 2.25 17.39 -2.75
C CYS A 195 3.04 18.02 -1.59
N ILE A 196 4.03 18.85 -1.90
CA ILE A 196 5.05 19.34 -0.95
C ILE A 196 4.48 20.15 0.21
N ASN A 197 3.31 20.77 0.06
CA ASN A 197 2.65 21.57 1.07
C ASN A 197 1.53 20.82 1.84
N LEU A 198 1.29 19.55 1.52
CA LEU A 198 0.28 18.72 2.18
C LEU A 198 0.64 18.46 3.65
N ARG A 199 -0.21 18.91 4.58
CA ARG A 199 0.00 18.80 6.03
C ARG A 199 -0.96 17.87 6.72
N GLU A 200 -2.20 17.84 6.26
CA GLU A 200 -3.28 17.10 6.89
C GLU A 200 -3.95 16.18 5.86
N VAL A 201 -3.96 14.90 6.16
CA VAL A 201 -4.67 13.88 5.40
C VAL A 201 -5.48 13.04 6.36
N LYS A 202 -6.79 13.00 6.15
CA LYS A 202 -7.65 12.05 6.85
C LYS A 202 -7.92 10.87 5.92
N LEU A 203 -7.27 9.76 6.19
CA LEU A 203 -7.46 8.53 5.43
C LEU A 203 -8.79 7.84 5.79
N PRO A 204 -9.46 7.22 4.79
CA PRO A 204 -10.69 6.46 5.02
C PRO A 204 -10.40 5.16 5.75
N LYS A 205 -11.35 4.73 6.61
CA LYS A 205 -11.20 3.47 7.38
C LYS A 205 -11.28 2.21 6.52
N SER A 206 -11.88 2.31 5.35
CA SER A 206 -12.04 1.22 4.39
C SER A 206 -10.83 1.02 3.48
N LEU A 207 -9.79 1.87 3.61
CA LEU A 207 -8.59 1.75 2.79
C LEU A 207 -7.86 0.45 3.07
N TYR A 208 -7.63 -0.35 2.02
CA TYR A 208 -7.04 -1.68 2.15
C TYR A 208 -5.50 -1.66 2.13
N THR A 209 -4.90 -0.73 1.39
CA THR A 209 -3.44 -0.64 1.23
C THR A 209 -3.01 0.81 1.03
N ILE A 210 -1.79 1.15 1.41
CA ILE A 210 -1.09 2.34 0.92
C ILE A 210 -0.28 1.88 -0.30
N CYS A 211 -0.61 2.41 -1.47
CA CYS A 211 0.05 2.05 -2.73
C CYS A 211 1.45 2.66 -2.84
N GLU A 212 2.18 2.21 -3.87
CA GLU A 212 3.50 2.72 -4.24
C GLU A 212 3.45 4.24 -4.41
N GLU A 213 4.44 4.94 -3.83
CA GLU A 213 4.66 6.38 -3.95
C GLU A 213 3.45 7.26 -3.60
N THR A 214 2.43 6.73 -2.90
CA THR A 214 1.17 7.47 -2.64
C THR A 214 1.42 8.84 -2.01
N PHE A 215 2.37 8.97 -1.08
CA PHE A 215 2.75 10.21 -0.39
C PHE A 215 4.24 10.55 -0.57
N TYR A 216 4.87 10.05 -1.64
CA TYR A 216 6.26 10.38 -1.93
C TYR A 216 6.44 11.89 -2.01
N GLY A 217 7.47 12.45 -1.36
CA GLY A 217 7.75 13.88 -1.42
C GLY A 217 6.74 14.81 -0.74
N CYS A 218 5.81 14.30 0.08
CA CYS A 218 4.95 15.13 0.91
C CYS A 218 5.75 15.79 2.03
N GLU A 219 6.59 16.78 1.68
CA GLU A 219 7.60 17.36 2.56
C GLU A 219 7.04 18.00 3.84
N SER A 220 5.82 18.55 3.79
CA SER A 220 5.17 19.23 4.92
C SER A 220 4.32 18.31 5.80
N LEU A 221 4.20 17.01 5.46
CA LEU A 221 3.38 16.06 6.22
C LEU A 221 4.05 15.71 7.56
N GLU A 222 3.53 16.28 8.65
CA GLU A 222 4.10 16.10 9.99
C GLU A 222 3.64 14.82 10.70
N SER A 223 2.44 14.37 10.39
CA SER A 223 1.83 13.16 10.96
C SER A 223 0.74 12.62 10.06
N ILE A 224 0.54 11.32 10.10
CA ILE A 224 -0.57 10.63 9.44
C ILE A 224 -1.01 9.43 10.28
N THR A 225 -2.31 9.20 10.33
CA THR A 225 -2.86 8.00 10.98
C THR A 225 -3.24 6.99 9.92
N LEU A 226 -2.59 5.84 9.94
CA LEU A 226 -2.90 4.74 9.03
C LEU A 226 -4.13 3.99 9.54
N PRO A 227 -5.12 3.70 8.67
CA PRO A 227 -6.20 2.76 9.00
C PRO A 227 -5.68 1.32 9.02
N ASP A 228 -6.58 0.35 9.12
CA ASP A 228 -6.25 -1.08 9.13
C ASP A 228 -5.82 -1.59 7.73
N VAL A 229 -4.71 -1.06 7.21
CA VAL A 229 -4.12 -1.48 5.93
C VAL A 229 -3.32 -2.76 6.08
N VAL A 230 -3.25 -3.58 5.02
CA VAL A 230 -2.52 -4.86 5.03
C VAL A 230 -1.09 -4.74 4.51
N ASN A 231 -0.77 -3.66 3.79
CA ASN A 231 0.56 -3.41 3.24
C ASN A 231 0.86 -1.91 3.14
N ILE A 232 2.16 -1.57 3.21
CA ILE A 232 2.70 -0.23 2.92
C ILE A 232 3.65 -0.40 1.75
N GLY A 233 3.26 0.16 0.59
CA GLY A 233 3.92 -0.02 -0.69
C GLY A 233 5.29 0.64 -0.80
N GLU A 234 5.98 0.33 -1.89
CA GLU A 234 7.30 0.86 -2.22
C GLU A 234 7.28 2.39 -2.22
N SER A 235 8.28 3.01 -1.57
CA SER A 235 8.45 4.46 -1.50
C SER A 235 7.23 5.26 -1.02
N ALA A 236 6.24 4.61 -0.37
CA ALA A 236 4.92 5.20 -0.07
C ALA A 236 4.99 6.52 0.71
N PHE A 237 5.98 6.70 1.58
CA PHE A 237 6.24 7.91 2.36
C PHE A 237 7.69 8.40 2.19
N ALA A 238 8.39 7.97 1.14
CA ALA A 238 9.75 8.42 0.91
C ALA A 238 9.79 9.96 0.76
N HIS A 239 10.82 10.59 1.29
CA HIS A 239 10.99 12.06 1.31
C HIS A 239 9.91 12.85 2.08
N CYS A 240 9.12 12.22 2.96
CA CYS A 240 8.27 12.93 3.92
C CYS A 240 9.16 13.53 5.03
N ILE A 241 9.94 14.55 4.70
CA ILE A 241 11.01 15.07 5.56
C ILE A 241 10.52 15.67 6.89
N SER A 242 9.27 16.06 7.00
CA SER A 242 8.65 16.59 8.23
C SER A 242 7.96 15.53 9.09
N LEU A 243 7.82 14.29 8.61
CA LEU A 243 7.12 13.22 9.33
C LEU A 243 7.87 12.84 10.61
N LYS A 244 7.23 13.02 11.77
CA LYS A 244 7.88 12.85 13.09
C LYS A 244 7.70 11.46 13.69
N ASN A 245 6.51 10.88 13.50
CA ASN A 245 6.16 9.60 14.08
C ASN A 245 5.24 8.83 13.14
N ILE A 246 5.35 7.52 13.12
CA ILE A 246 4.43 6.64 12.42
C ILE A 246 4.09 5.41 13.28
N VAL A 247 2.83 5.01 13.21
CA VAL A 247 2.35 3.75 13.80
C VAL A 247 1.95 2.83 12.67
N ILE A 248 2.62 1.71 12.56
CA ILE A 248 2.29 0.62 11.64
C ILE A 248 1.20 -0.20 12.32
N PRO A 249 -0.01 -0.28 11.74
CA PRO A 249 -1.14 -0.96 12.37
C PRO A 249 -0.96 -2.47 12.46
N GLU A 250 -1.72 -3.11 13.34
CA GLU A 250 -1.67 -4.56 13.56
C GLU A 250 -2.09 -5.37 12.32
N SER A 251 -2.88 -4.77 11.46
CA SER A 251 -3.37 -5.36 10.21
C SER A 251 -2.31 -5.54 9.12
N VAL A 252 -1.14 -4.87 9.23
CA VAL A 252 -0.04 -5.05 8.27
C VAL A 252 0.57 -6.43 8.49
N GLU A 253 0.22 -7.38 7.61
CA GLU A 253 0.68 -8.76 7.67
C GLU A 253 1.85 -9.04 6.74
N PHE A 254 1.81 -8.49 5.51
CA PHE A 254 2.83 -8.79 4.49
C PHE A 254 4.15 -8.08 4.79
N GLY A 255 4.12 -6.84 5.24
CA GLY A 255 5.32 -6.10 5.59
C GLY A 255 5.32 -4.64 5.14
N ILE A 256 6.52 -4.10 5.10
CA ILE A 256 6.82 -2.74 4.64
C ILE A 256 7.73 -2.90 3.43
N ASP A 257 7.30 -2.42 2.27
CA ASP A 257 8.03 -2.57 1.01
C ASP A 257 9.26 -1.67 0.94
N ASP A 258 10.08 -1.85 -0.11
CA ASP A 258 11.37 -1.16 -0.28
C ASP A 258 11.19 0.37 -0.20
N SER A 259 12.13 1.05 0.45
CA SER A 259 12.20 2.51 0.53
C SER A 259 10.97 3.22 1.12
N ALA A 260 10.03 2.54 1.76
CA ALA A 260 8.74 3.10 2.17
C ALA A 260 8.84 4.39 3.00
N PHE A 261 9.88 4.56 3.81
CA PHE A 261 10.16 5.75 4.63
C PHE A 261 11.57 6.32 4.37
N LEU A 262 12.13 6.07 3.18
CA LEU A 262 13.43 6.60 2.76
C LEU A 262 13.45 8.12 2.92
N ASN A 263 14.53 8.68 3.48
CA ASN A 263 14.72 10.13 3.67
C ASN A 263 13.66 10.82 4.55
N CYS A 264 12.96 10.12 5.43
CA CYS A 264 12.11 10.75 6.45
C CYS A 264 13.01 11.34 7.57
N THR A 265 13.72 12.42 7.26
CA THR A 265 14.81 12.95 8.12
C THR A 265 14.33 13.40 9.50
N SER A 266 13.07 13.82 9.65
CA SER A 266 12.49 14.20 10.96
C SER A 266 11.91 13.03 11.75
N LEU A 267 11.89 11.81 11.21
CA LEU A 267 11.26 10.65 11.83
C LEU A 267 12.01 10.25 13.12
N GLN A 268 11.33 10.34 14.26
CA GLN A 268 11.91 10.07 15.58
C GLN A 268 11.50 8.73 16.16
N LYS A 269 10.29 8.29 15.83
CA LYS A 269 9.69 7.07 16.40
C LYS A 269 8.87 6.33 15.37
N VAL A 270 9.14 5.04 15.26
CA VAL A 270 8.32 4.06 14.55
C VAL A 270 7.77 3.07 15.57
N THR A 271 6.47 2.89 15.59
CA THR A 271 5.82 1.86 16.41
C THR A 271 5.24 0.81 15.49
N VAL A 272 5.66 -0.42 15.63
CA VAL A 272 5.12 -1.56 14.88
C VAL A 272 4.22 -2.35 15.81
N ASN A 273 2.90 -2.31 15.56
CA ASN A 273 1.92 -3.02 16.38
C ASN A 273 1.57 -4.42 15.82
N GLY A 274 1.97 -4.70 14.58
CA GLY A 274 1.58 -5.91 13.87
C GLY A 274 2.63 -7.00 13.87
N ASN A 275 2.22 -8.13 13.28
CA ASN A 275 3.07 -9.31 13.06
C ASN A 275 3.66 -9.29 11.65
N ILE A 276 4.26 -8.17 11.23
CA ILE A 276 4.90 -8.05 9.92
C ILE A 276 5.94 -9.16 9.72
N GLN A 277 5.99 -9.71 8.50
CA GLN A 277 6.93 -10.79 8.15
C GLN A 277 8.21 -10.27 7.53
N GLN A 278 8.16 -9.12 6.85
CA GLN A 278 9.33 -8.56 6.20
C GLN A 278 9.42 -7.04 6.32
N ILE A 279 10.67 -6.55 6.30
CA ILE A 279 11.03 -5.15 6.11
C ILE A 279 11.89 -5.12 4.85
N GLY A 280 11.45 -4.39 3.83
CA GLY A 280 12.13 -4.22 2.55
C GLY A 280 13.50 -3.57 2.65
N SER A 281 14.16 -3.35 1.52
CA SER A 281 15.47 -2.66 1.47
C SER A 281 15.29 -1.15 1.65
N ALA A 282 16.26 -0.48 2.26
CA ALA A 282 16.33 0.97 2.45
C ALA A 282 15.10 1.61 3.12
N VAL A 283 14.27 0.83 3.83
CA VAL A 283 12.97 1.30 4.37
C VAL A 283 13.12 2.55 5.23
N PHE A 284 14.12 2.62 6.11
CA PHE A 284 14.40 3.77 6.97
C PHE A 284 15.75 4.43 6.67
N MET A 285 16.31 4.17 5.48
CA MET A 285 17.58 4.78 5.09
C MET A 285 17.47 6.30 5.16
N ASN A 286 18.50 6.94 5.75
CA ASN A 286 18.57 8.39 5.96
C ASN A 286 17.45 8.97 6.87
N CYS A 287 16.89 8.17 7.78
CA CYS A 287 16.06 8.66 8.88
C CYS A 287 16.96 9.13 10.04
N GLU A 288 17.68 10.24 9.84
CA GLU A 288 18.78 10.72 10.71
C GLU A 288 18.36 10.92 12.18
N ASN A 289 17.08 11.26 12.41
CA ASN A 289 16.54 11.52 13.75
C ASN A 289 15.88 10.30 14.40
N LEU A 290 15.89 9.13 13.75
CA LEU A 290 15.28 7.92 14.28
C LEU A 290 16.04 7.41 15.50
N LYS A 291 15.36 7.41 16.66
CA LYS A 291 15.96 7.03 17.97
C LYS A 291 15.78 5.56 18.28
N SER A 292 14.61 5.02 17.98
CA SER A 292 14.33 3.61 18.25
C SER A 292 13.19 3.08 17.41
N ILE A 293 13.24 1.78 17.13
CA ILE A 293 12.18 1.02 16.51
C ILE A 293 12.02 -0.32 17.22
N ASN A 294 10.77 -0.74 17.47
CA ASN A 294 10.47 -2.09 17.92
C ASN A 294 10.27 -2.98 16.71
N ILE A 295 11.03 -4.06 16.60
CA ILE A 295 10.85 -5.05 15.53
C ILE A 295 10.32 -6.34 16.15
N PRO A 296 9.13 -6.82 15.75
CA PRO A 296 8.48 -7.99 16.32
C PRO A 296 9.21 -9.29 15.96
N LYS A 297 8.93 -10.36 16.73
CA LYS A 297 9.50 -11.70 16.50
C LYS A 297 9.10 -12.31 15.15
N SER A 298 7.98 -11.87 14.59
CA SER A 298 7.43 -12.37 13.33
C SER A 298 8.25 -12.01 12.10
N VAL A 299 9.18 -11.02 12.23
CA VAL A 299 10.03 -10.61 11.09
C VAL A 299 11.00 -11.71 10.74
N GLU A 300 10.88 -12.24 9.52
CA GLU A 300 11.70 -13.31 8.94
C GLU A 300 12.76 -12.77 7.97
N SER A 301 12.60 -11.53 7.49
CA SER A 301 13.56 -10.88 6.61
C SER A 301 13.63 -9.37 6.82
N ILE A 302 14.85 -8.82 6.72
CA ILE A 302 15.16 -7.40 6.72
C ILE A 302 16.10 -7.18 5.54
N GLY A 303 15.71 -6.27 4.64
CA GLY A 303 16.46 -5.97 3.41
C GLY A 303 17.80 -5.29 3.66
N ASN A 304 18.44 -4.87 2.58
CA ASN A 304 19.71 -4.18 2.64
C ASN A 304 19.51 -2.70 3.04
N ASP A 305 20.49 -2.12 3.68
CA ASP A 305 20.63 -0.68 3.93
C ASP A 305 19.44 -0.04 4.69
N VAL A 306 18.64 -0.86 5.41
CA VAL A 306 17.39 -0.40 6.06
C VAL A 306 17.61 0.76 7.01
N PHE A 307 18.74 0.79 7.75
CA PHE A 307 19.08 1.84 8.70
C PHE A 307 20.37 2.58 8.31
N GLU A 308 20.75 2.57 7.04
CA GLU A 308 21.91 3.33 6.57
C GLU A 308 21.68 4.82 6.82
N PHE A 309 22.69 5.52 7.34
CA PHE A 309 22.63 6.92 7.82
C PHE A 309 21.63 7.18 8.98
N CYS A 310 21.31 6.15 9.77
CA CYS A 310 20.54 6.28 11.02
C CYS A 310 21.48 6.14 12.22
N ASP A 311 22.43 7.06 12.41
CA ASP A 311 23.55 6.92 13.36
C ASP A 311 23.15 6.69 14.82
N ASN A 312 21.93 7.09 15.22
CA ASN A 312 21.46 7.06 16.60
C ASN A 312 20.36 6.03 16.86
N VAL A 313 20.05 5.16 15.88
CA VAL A 313 18.95 4.21 16.03
C VAL A 313 19.32 3.10 17.02
N THR A 314 18.34 2.71 17.83
CA THR A 314 18.37 1.50 18.66
C THR A 314 17.25 0.58 18.25
N ILE A 315 17.59 -0.60 17.75
CA ILE A 315 16.61 -1.66 17.45
C ILE A 315 16.21 -2.34 18.75
N LYS A 316 14.93 -2.26 19.08
CA LYS A 316 14.35 -3.04 20.17
C LYS A 316 13.83 -4.33 19.58
N CYS A 317 14.37 -5.46 20.01
CA CYS A 317 14.10 -6.77 19.42
C CYS A 317 14.17 -7.86 20.48
N TYR A 318 13.63 -9.03 20.13
CA TYR A 318 13.65 -10.19 20.98
C TYR A 318 14.94 -10.98 20.82
N GLU A 319 15.40 -11.61 21.91
CA GLU A 319 16.57 -12.46 21.88
C GLU A 319 16.45 -13.57 20.80
N ASN A 320 17.50 -13.80 20.04
CA ASN A 320 17.58 -14.77 18.94
C ASN A 320 16.56 -14.56 17.81
N SER A 321 15.89 -13.40 17.75
CA SER A 321 15.06 -13.03 16.58
C SER A 321 15.92 -12.66 15.38
N TYR A 322 15.30 -12.64 14.19
CA TYR A 322 15.96 -12.16 12.97
C TYR A 322 16.51 -10.73 13.13
N ALA A 323 15.72 -9.84 13.74
CA ALA A 323 16.13 -8.45 14.02
C ALA A 323 17.33 -8.35 14.95
N HIS A 324 17.45 -9.26 15.95
CA HIS A 324 18.62 -9.31 16.85
C HIS A 324 19.89 -9.68 16.07
N GLU A 325 19.84 -10.72 15.25
CA GLU A 325 21.01 -11.12 14.45
C GLU A 325 21.35 -10.08 13.37
N TYR A 326 20.33 -9.45 12.77
CA TYR A 326 20.52 -8.33 11.86
C TYR A 326 21.27 -7.16 12.51
N ALA A 327 20.83 -6.73 13.70
CA ALA A 327 21.46 -5.64 14.44
C ALA A 327 22.94 -5.94 14.76
N LYS A 328 23.24 -7.16 15.24
CA LYS A 328 24.61 -7.61 15.52
C LYS A 328 25.49 -7.59 14.27
N THR A 329 24.97 -8.16 13.17
CA THR A 329 25.73 -8.32 11.93
C THR A 329 26.07 -6.96 11.31
N ASN A 330 25.17 -5.99 11.41
CA ASN A 330 25.33 -4.66 10.84
C ASN A 330 25.89 -3.63 11.84
N GLY A 331 26.21 -4.03 13.08
CA GLY A 331 26.81 -3.14 14.10
C GLY A 331 25.84 -2.05 14.58
N ILE A 332 24.53 -2.28 14.50
CA ILE A 332 23.49 -1.34 14.93
C ILE A 332 23.23 -1.55 16.42
N ASN A 333 23.04 -0.44 17.18
CA ASN A 333 22.67 -0.53 18.58
C ASN A 333 21.35 -1.29 18.75
N TYR A 334 21.29 -2.16 19.73
CA TYR A 334 20.04 -2.87 20.04
C TYR A 334 19.81 -2.97 21.55
N SER A 335 18.55 -3.15 21.92
CA SER A 335 18.13 -3.52 23.27
C SER A 335 17.13 -4.68 23.19
N LEU A 336 17.27 -5.64 24.10
CA LEU A 336 16.38 -6.77 24.11
C LEU A 336 15.03 -6.37 24.71
N ILE A 337 13.97 -6.80 24.02
CA ILE A 337 12.62 -6.83 24.55
C ILE A 337 12.47 -8.21 25.15
N PHE A 338 12.09 -8.25 26.39
CA PHE A 338 11.59 -9.48 27.01
C PHE A 338 10.08 -9.49 26.78
N ASP A 339 9.51 -10.63 26.37
CA ASP A 339 8.05 -10.77 26.32
C ASP A 339 7.51 -10.23 27.64
N GLU A 340 6.38 -9.52 27.62
CA GLU A 340 5.61 -9.27 28.83
C GLU A 340 5.13 -10.64 29.32
N ARG A 341 6.06 -11.36 29.93
CA ARG A 341 5.79 -12.58 30.64
C ARG A 341 4.78 -12.21 31.71
N GLU A 342 3.63 -12.85 31.69
CA GLU A 342 2.63 -12.59 32.70
C GLU A 342 3.30 -12.80 34.07
N PHE A 343 3.17 -11.82 34.94
CA PHE A 343 3.72 -11.93 36.28
C PHE A 343 3.17 -13.21 36.96
N GLY A 344 4.08 -14.11 37.34
CA GLY A 344 3.72 -15.44 37.82
C GLY A 344 3.87 -16.58 36.80
N ASP A 345 4.15 -16.30 35.51
CA ASP A 345 4.59 -17.30 34.52
C ASP A 345 6.07 -17.62 34.75
N ILE A 346 6.36 -18.51 35.66
CA ILE A 346 7.72 -18.75 36.17
C ILE A 346 8.50 -19.71 35.28
N ASN A 347 7.81 -20.62 34.62
CA ASN A 347 8.42 -21.60 33.72
C ASN A 347 8.55 -21.10 32.27
N ASN A 348 8.04 -19.89 31.98
CA ASN A 348 8.04 -19.24 30.67
C ASN A 348 7.37 -20.04 29.54
N ASP A 349 6.23 -20.66 29.85
CA ASP A 349 5.44 -21.40 28.88
C ASP A 349 4.26 -20.59 28.29
N GLY A 350 4.16 -19.30 28.67
CA GLY A 350 3.13 -18.36 28.22
C GLY A 350 1.81 -18.48 28.99
N LYS A 351 1.79 -19.15 30.14
CA LYS A 351 0.61 -19.32 30.99
C LYS A 351 0.99 -19.18 32.45
N VAL A 352 0.11 -18.61 33.24
CA VAL A 352 0.22 -18.65 34.69
C VAL A 352 -0.68 -19.77 35.23
N ASP A 353 -0.09 -20.92 35.56
CA ASP A 353 -0.85 -22.09 36.02
C ASP A 353 -0.14 -22.88 37.16
N VAL A 354 -0.63 -24.09 37.47
CA VAL A 354 -0.07 -24.91 38.54
C VAL A 354 1.37 -25.37 38.26
N ASN A 355 1.82 -25.35 36.99
CA ASN A 355 3.20 -25.71 36.64
C ASN A 355 4.17 -24.65 37.14
N ASP A 356 3.79 -23.38 37.16
CA ASP A 356 4.61 -22.27 37.69
C ASP A 356 4.78 -22.42 39.21
N VAL A 357 3.69 -22.76 39.91
CA VAL A 357 3.77 -23.05 41.33
C VAL A 357 4.77 -24.20 41.61
N THR A 358 4.72 -25.24 40.79
CA THR A 358 5.63 -26.38 40.89
C THR A 358 7.07 -25.97 40.58
N HIS A 359 7.27 -25.12 39.58
CA HIS A 359 8.59 -24.63 39.20
C HIS A 359 9.21 -23.79 40.30
N LEU A 360 8.43 -22.87 40.89
CA LEU A 360 8.82 -22.05 42.03
C LEU A 360 9.18 -22.88 43.27
N GLN A 361 8.35 -23.88 43.60
CA GLN A 361 8.63 -24.78 44.71
C GLN A 361 9.95 -25.55 44.53
N ARG A 362 10.22 -26.02 43.30
CA ARG A 362 11.49 -26.69 42.97
C ARG A 362 12.69 -25.76 43.09
N TYR A 363 12.56 -24.52 42.64
CA TYR A 363 13.62 -23.50 42.80
C TYR A 363 13.94 -23.25 44.28
N ILE A 364 12.93 -23.00 45.09
CA ILE A 364 13.09 -22.77 46.55
C ILE A 364 13.69 -24.01 47.25
N ALA A 365 13.41 -25.20 46.77
CA ALA A 365 13.99 -26.46 47.26
C ALA A 365 15.41 -26.72 46.76
N GLY A 366 15.99 -25.79 45.94
CA GLY A 366 17.37 -25.86 45.46
C GLY A 366 17.59 -26.85 44.30
N PHE A 367 16.54 -27.15 43.52
CA PHE A 367 16.70 -27.97 42.32
C PHE A 367 17.47 -27.20 41.26
N THR A 368 18.29 -27.89 40.50
CA THR A 368 19.08 -27.38 39.37
C THR A 368 18.66 -28.07 38.09
N ASP A 369 19.00 -27.44 36.94
CA ASP A 369 18.88 -28.06 35.63
C ASP A 369 19.97 -29.13 35.38
N GLU A 370 19.98 -29.71 34.17
CA GLU A 370 20.94 -30.74 33.78
C GLU A 370 22.43 -30.23 33.75
N SER A 371 22.65 -28.92 33.70
CA SER A 371 23.96 -28.30 33.76
C SER A 371 24.44 -27.99 35.19
N GLY A 372 23.55 -28.12 36.18
CA GLY A 372 23.78 -27.76 37.57
C GLY A 372 23.49 -26.30 37.89
N ALA A 373 22.90 -25.53 36.97
CA ALA A 373 22.45 -24.15 37.19
C ALA A 373 21.08 -24.11 37.87
N PRO A 374 20.72 -23.02 38.62
CA PRO A 374 19.38 -22.86 39.16
C PRO A 374 18.33 -22.94 38.05
N ILE A 375 17.20 -23.62 38.33
CA ILE A 375 16.12 -23.83 37.36
C ILE A 375 15.38 -22.53 36.98
N ILE A 376 15.47 -21.49 37.82
CA ILE A 376 15.03 -20.12 37.49
C ILE A 376 16.31 -19.29 37.34
N PRO A 377 16.61 -18.77 36.15
CA PRO A 377 17.77 -17.91 35.93
C PRO A 377 17.66 -16.57 36.70
N ASP A 378 18.80 -15.94 37.01
CA ASP A 378 18.82 -14.65 37.71
C ASP A 378 18.04 -13.55 36.95
N SER A 379 17.97 -13.60 35.62
CA SER A 379 17.16 -12.71 34.77
C SER A 379 15.65 -12.82 35.03
N ASP A 380 15.20 -13.96 35.53
CA ASP A 380 13.80 -14.32 35.68
C ASP A 380 13.30 -14.23 37.13
N LEU A 381 14.19 -13.93 38.06
CA LEU A 381 13.83 -13.87 39.50
C LEU A 381 12.76 -12.81 39.79
N GLY A 382 12.68 -11.74 39.02
CA GLY A 382 11.64 -10.71 39.15
C GLY A 382 10.22 -11.24 38.86
N TYR A 383 10.08 -12.29 38.03
CA TYR A 383 8.78 -12.93 37.78
C TYR A 383 8.39 -13.91 38.89
N ALA A 384 9.35 -14.36 39.67
CA ALA A 384 9.19 -15.31 40.74
C ALA A 384 8.96 -14.66 42.10
N ASP A 385 9.36 -13.41 42.29
CA ASP A 385 9.10 -12.60 43.49
C ASP A 385 7.68 -12.03 43.44
N ILE A 386 6.70 -12.87 43.72
CA ILE A 386 5.27 -12.56 43.59
C ILE A 386 4.82 -11.54 44.64
N THR A 387 5.52 -11.47 45.76
CA THR A 387 5.23 -10.55 46.87
C THR A 387 5.99 -9.20 46.76
N ASP A 388 6.91 -9.07 45.78
CA ASP A 388 7.73 -7.86 45.52
C ASP A 388 8.55 -7.40 46.76
N GLU A 389 9.05 -8.37 47.53
CA GLU A 389 9.84 -8.09 48.76
C GLU A 389 11.35 -8.30 48.57
N GLY A 390 11.77 -8.66 47.33
CA GLY A 390 13.18 -8.84 46.93
C GLY A 390 13.77 -10.19 47.34
N THR A 391 12.95 -11.14 47.84
CA THR A 391 13.40 -12.50 48.18
C THR A 391 12.38 -13.51 47.70
N ILE A 392 12.84 -14.63 47.11
CA ILE A 392 11.97 -15.71 46.65
C ILE A 392 11.88 -16.78 47.72
N ASP A 393 10.68 -16.96 48.32
CA ASP A 393 10.44 -17.96 49.32
C ASP A 393 8.99 -18.55 49.28
N SER A 394 8.59 -19.22 50.33
CA SER A 394 7.27 -19.85 50.39
C SER A 394 6.07 -18.90 50.39
N ARG A 395 6.30 -17.61 50.62
CA ARG A 395 5.26 -16.57 50.54
C ARG A 395 4.87 -16.32 49.09
N ASP A 396 5.85 -16.35 48.16
CA ASP A 396 5.61 -16.22 46.74
C ASP A 396 4.79 -17.38 46.20
N VAL A 397 5.10 -18.58 46.63
CA VAL A 397 4.30 -19.78 46.33
C VAL A 397 2.83 -19.60 46.74
N THR A 398 2.62 -19.09 47.95
CA THR A 398 1.27 -18.86 48.49
C THR A 398 0.55 -17.75 47.71
N ALA A 399 1.26 -16.65 47.38
CA ALA A 399 0.71 -15.56 46.62
C ALA A 399 0.33 -16.00 45.18
N LEU A 400 1.16 -16.81 44.55
CA LEU A 400 0.87 -17.35 43.19
C LEU A 400 -0.32 -18.31 43.22
N GLN A 401 -0.44 -19.16 44.24
CA GLN A 401 -1.61 -20.02 44.43
C GLN A 401 -2.90 -19.22 44.64
N MET A 402 -2.84 -18.08 45.34
CA MET A 402 -3.98 -17.18 45.51
C MET A 402 -4.39 -16.51 44.21
N ILE A 403 -3.43 -16.11 43.37
CA ILE A 403 -3.69 -15.56 42.02
C ILE A 403 -4.45 -16.58 41.18
N LEU A 404 -4.02 -17.85 41.19
CA LEU A 404 -4.64 -18.92 40.42
C LEU A 404 -6.04 -19.30 40.91
N THR A 405 -6.30 -19.15 42.20
CA THR A 405 -7.64 -19.47 42.78
C THR A 405 -8.66 -18.38 42.53
N ASN A 406 -8.21 -17.16 42.16
CA ASN A 406 -9.05 -15.98 41.84
C ASN A 406 -9.26 -15.77 40.35
N LYS A 407 -8.60 -16.55 39.47
CA LYS A 407 -8.85 -16.60 38.01
C LYS A 407 -9.90 -17.65 37.70
#